data_0c18b360d701d6dc10ace860a562e73b
#
_entry.id   0c18b360d701d6dc10ace860a562e73b
#
_cell.length_a   1.000
_cell.length_b   1.000
_cell.length_c   1.000
_cell.angle_alpha   90.00
_cell.angle_beta   90.00
_cell.angle_gamma   90.00
#
_symmetry.space_group_name_H-M   'P 1'
#
loop_
_entity.id
_entity.type
_entity.pdbx_description
1 polymer ?
#
loop_
_entity_poly.entity_id
_entity_poly.type
_entity_poly.pdbx_seq_one_letter_code
_entity_poly.pdbx_strand_id
1 'polypeptide(L)'
;MAISNINTIINDDIHKVWDIVFAVDKYSEWRSDLSKTEIINDKQFIEYTKDGYATIFSITAVEPYKRWEFDMKNSNMTGHWIGIFTAKGNETQIDFTENVTPKKWFATVYKGNIIKNLIMDCQSYTKYRPNETTGGIFVSWRRKEELPTGA
;
A
#
# COMPACT_ATOMS: atom_id res chain seq x y z
N MET A 1 -10.97 -16.13 0.21
CA MET A 1 -9.69 -15.44 -0.10
C MET A 1 -9.94 -14.47 -1.24
N ALA A 2 -9.54 -13.24 -1.07
CA ALA A 2 -9.64 -12.21 -2.10
C ALA A 2 -8.22 -11.75 -2.48
N ILE A 3 -7.91 -11.68 -3.77
CA ILE A 3 -6.64 -11.21 -4.30
C ILE A 3 -6.90 -9.93 -5.09
N SER A 4 -6.14 -8.89 -4.77
CA SER A 4 -6.13 -7.64 -5.52
C SER A 4 -4.71 -7.36 -6.00
N ASN A 5 -4.58 -6.88 -7.23
CA ASN A 5 -3.29 -6.52 -7.81
C ASN A 5 -3.38 -5.16 -8.49
N ILE A 6 -2.32 -4.39 -8.33
CA ILE A 6 -2.12 -3.14 -9.07
C ILE A 6 -0.73 -3.16 -9.66
N ASN A 7 -0.66 -2.96 -10.96
CA ASN A 7 0.58 -2.78 -11.69
C ASN A 7 0.48 -1.45 -12.45
N THR A 8 1.38 -0.53 -12.13
CA THR A 8 1.37 0.80 -12.74
C THR A 8 2.77 1.42 -12.76
N ILE A 9 2.92 2.50 -13.51
CA ILE A 9 4.15 3.28 -13.56
C ILE A 9 3.92 4.60 -12.83
N ILE A 10 4.83 4.89 -11.90
CA ILE A 10 4.90 6.16 -11.20
C ILE A 10 6.00 7.00 -11.86
N ASN A 11 5.68 8.23 -12.25
CA ASN A 11 6.62 9.13 -12.90
C ASN A 11 7.53 9.82 -11.86
N ASP A 12 8.27 8.99 -11.14
CA ASP A 12 9.32 9.42 -10.22
C ASP A 12 10.35 8.31 -10.03
N ASP A 13 11.55 8.67 -9.53
CA ASP A 13 12.62 7.70 -9.38
C ASP A 13 12.35 6.68 -8.24
N ILE A 14 13.01 5.55 -8.35
CA ILE A 14 12.82 4.41 -7.45
C ILE A 14 13.12 4.74 -5.98
N HIS A 15 14.08 5.60 -5.69
CA HIS A 15 14.46 5.96 -4.32
C HIS A 15 13.34 6.75 -3.65
N LYS A 16 12.75 7.69 -4.36
CA LYS A 16 11.68 8.53 -3.85
C LYS A 16 10.39 7.73 -3.65
N VAL A 17 10.04 6.89 -4.62
CA VAL A 17 8.85 6.03 -4.50
C VAL A 17 9.01 5.06 -3.33
N TRP A 18 10.16 4.42 -3.22
CA TRP A 18 10.45 3.53 -2.09
C TRP A 18 10.36 4.24 -0.75
N ASP A 19 10.99 5.40 -0.62
CA ASP A 19 11.02 6.15 0.64
C ASP A 19 9.62 6.54 1.12
N ILE A 20 8.73 6.91 0.19
CA ILE A 20 7.34 7.24 0.52
C ILE A 20 6.57 6.00 0.99
N VAL A 21 6.70 4.89 0.29
CA VAL A 21 5.95 3.66 0.59
C VAL A 21 6.50 2.97 1.84
N PHE A 22 7.80 3.04 2.07
CA PHE A 22 8.45 2.40 3.21
C PHE A 22 8.37 3.20 4.52
N ALA A 23 8.12 4.51 4.44
CA ALA A 23 7.99 5.38 5.61
C ALA A 23 6.62 5.25 6.29
N VAL A 24 6.39 4.13 6.95
CA VAL A 24 5.09 3.81 7.58
C VAL A 24 4.72 4.77 8.73
N ASP A 25 5.68 5.35 9.40
CA ASP A 25 5.48 6.37 10.43
C ASP A 25 4.85 7.67 9.91
N LYS A 26 4.91 7.89 8.60
CA LYS A 26 4.35 9.06 7.92
C LYS A 26 3.04 8.80 7.18
N TYR A 27 2.53 7.58 7.22
CA TYR A 27 1.31 7.21 6.48
C TYR A 27 0.10 8.07 6.83
N SER A 28 -0.08 8.45 8.09
CA SER A 28 -1.20 9.30 8.50
C SER A 28 -1.16 10.72 7.92
N GLU A 29 0.00 11.16 7.42
CA GLU A 29 0.13 12.48 6.77
C GLU A 29 -0.51 12.51 5.38
N TRP A 30 -0.60 11.37 4.69
CA TRP A 30 -1.07 11.30 3.31
C TRP A 30 -2.17 10.28 3.05
N ARG A 31 -2.38 9.33 3.95
CA ARG A 31 -3.50 8.37 3.88
C ARG A 31 -4.69 8.88 4.68
N SER A 32 -5.80 9.10 3.99
CA SER A 32 -7.03 9.66 4.59
C SER A 32 -7.77 8.69 5.49
N ASP A 33 -7.54 7.39 5.34
CA ASP A 33 -8.18 6.33 6.11
C ASP A 33 -7.56 6.11 7.50
N LEU A 34 -6.35 6.62 7.71
CA LEU A 34 -5.60 6.40 8.95
C LEU A 34 -5.65 7.60 9.89
N SER A 35 -5.76 7.32 11.18
CA SER A 35 -5.55 8.31 12.25
C SER A 35 -4.09 8.38 12.68
N LYS A 36 -3.44 7.23 12.81
CA LYS A 36 -2.03 7.12 13.17
C LYS A 36 -1.45 5.77 12.77
N THR A 37 -0.13 5.70 12.77
CA THR A 37 0.64 4.46 12.75
C THR A 37 1.52 4.39 13.98
N GLU A 38 1.82 3.19 14.43
CA GLU A 38 2.67 2.93 15.60
C GLU A 38 3.74 1.91 15.22
N ILE A 39 5.00 2.30 15.35
CA ILE A 39 6.13 1.40 15.13
C ILE A 39 6.38 0.63 16.41
N ILE A 40 6.25 -0.69 16.39
CA ILE A 40 6.51 -1.57 17.54
C ILE A 40 8.00 -1.89 17.59
N ASN A 41 8.56 -2.32 16.47
CA ASN A 41 9.97 -2.63 16.27
C ASN A 41 10.30 -2.57 14.76
N ASP A 42 11.49 -2.97 14.40
CA ASP A 42 11.96 -2.97 13.00
C ASP A 42 11.21 -3.94 12.07
N LYS A 43 10.38 -4.84 12.60
CA LYS A 43 9.61 -5.83 11.85
C LYS A 43 8.11 -5.72 12.02
N GLN A 44 7.62 -4.90 12.94
CA GLN A 44 6.18 -4.81 13.22
C GLN A 44 5.72 -3.37 13.40
N PHE A 45 4.58 -3.08 12.84
CA PHE A 45 3.87 -1.81 13.03
C PHE A 45 2.36 -2.02 13.08
N ILE A 46 1.65 -1.05 13.61
CA ILE A 46 0.19 -1.04 13.70
C ILE A 46 -0.33 0.18 12.97
N GLU A 47 -1.34 -0.02 12.13
CA GLU A 47 -2.15 1.05 11.57
C GLU A 47 -3.47 1.15 12.33
N TYR A 48 -3.87 2.37 12.64
CA TYR A 48 -5.18 2.66 13.24
C TYR A 48 -6.02 3.47 12.25
N THR A 49 -7.21 2.99 11.95
CA THR A 49 -8.20 3.77 11.20
C THR A 49 -8.74 4.93 12.03
N LYS A 50 -9.44 5.87 11.39
CA LYS A 50 -10.10 6.99 12.08
C LYS A 50 -11.15 6.51 13.08
N ASP A 51 -11.73 5.34 12.86
CA ASP A 51 -12.65 4.67 13.79
C ASP A 51 -11.95 3.93 14.95
N GLY A 52 -10.60 4.02 15.01
CA GLY A 52 -9.81 3.37 16.04
C GLY A 52 -9.55 1.89 15.81
N TYR A 53 -9.83 1.38 14.62
CA TYR A 53 -9.63 -0.01 14.28
C TYR A 53 -8.16 -0.31 13.98
N ALA A 54 -7.60 -1.30 14.67
CA ALA A 54 -6.18 -1.61 14.58
C ALA A 54 -5.90 -2.82 13.67
N THR A 55 -4.90 -2.69 12.81
CA THR A 55 -4.33 -3.79 12.03
C THR A 55 -2.84 -3.89 12.32
N ILE A 56 -2.39 -5.09 12.69
CA ILE A 56 -0.99 -5.39 12.95
C ILE A 56 -0.34 -5.89 11.66
N PHE A 57 0.80 -5.31 11.33
CA PHE A 57 1.63 -5.68 10.19
C PHE A 57 2.94 -6.28 10.67
N SER A 58 3.31 -7.41 10.09
CA SER A 58 4.57 -8.10 10.37
C SER A 58 5.36 -8.24 9.07
N ILE A 59 6.50 -7.57 8.99
CA ILE A 59 7.36 -7.54 7.80
C ILE A 59 8.01 -8.91 7.63
N THR A 60 7.83 -9.53 6.48
CA THR A 60 8.33 -10.86 6.15
C THR A 60 9.52 -10.84 5.21
N ALA A 61 9.64 -9.82 4.35
CA ALA A 61 10.78 -9.66 3.46
C ALA A 61 11.00 -8.18 3.13
N VAL A 62 12.26 -7.76 3.07
CA VAL A 62 12.69 -6.45 2.59
C VAL A 62 13.93 -6.61 1.74
N GLU A 63 13.83 -6.20 0.48
CA GLU A 63 14.97 -5.94 -0.40
C GLU A 63 14.88 -4.47 -0.83
N PRO A 64 15.75 -3.59 -0.33
CA PRO A 64 15.66 -2.16 -0.62
C PRO A 64 15.56 -1.86 -2.12
N TYR A 65 14.59 -1.02 -2.48
CA TYR A 65 14.28 -0.59 -3.86
C TYR A 65 13.83 -1.71 -4.83
N LYS A 66 13.50 -2.90 -4.30
CA LYS A 66 13.07 -4.05 -5.12
C LYS A 66 11.81 -4.71 -4.61
N ARG A 67 11.76 -5.04 -3.33
CA ARG A 67 10.71 -5.87 -2.77
C ARG A 67 10.45 -5.56 -1.30
N TRP A 68 9.17 -5.51 -0.95
CA TRP A 68 8.71 -5.42 0.43
C TRP A 68 7.48 -6.29 0.60
N GLU A 69 7.49 -7.13 1.62
CA GLU A 69 6.39 -8.03 1.96
C GLU A 69 6.05 -7.93 3.43
N PHE A 70 4.79 -8.05 3.73
CA PHE A 70 4.32 -8.17 5.11
C PHE A 70 3.03 -8.98 5.23
N ASP A 71 2.85 -9.61 6.37
CA ASP A 71 1.58 -10.17 6.80
C ASP A 71 0.77 -9.11 7.53
N MET A 72 -0.55 -9.17 7.41
CA MET A 72 -1.46 -8.28 8.11
C MET A 72 -2.52 -9.10 8.85
N LYS A 73 -2.89 -8.61 10.03
CA LYS A 73 -3.87 -9.29 10.87
C LYS A 73 -4.67 -8.28 11.70
N ASN A 74 -5.96 -8.51 11.73
CA ASN A 74 -6.87 -7.85 12.66
C ASN A 74 -7.98 -8.80 13.10
N SER A 75 -8.99 -8.29 13.83
CA SER A 75 -10.11 -9.11 14.30
C SER A 75 -10.97 -9.68 13.17
N ASN A 76 -10.93 -9.09 11.97
CA ASN A 76 -11.83 -9.43 10.87
C ASN A 76 -11.15 -10.18 9.73
N MET A 77 -9.82 -10.10 9.62
CA MET A 77 -9.09 -10.70 8.51
C MET A 77 -7.65 -11.06 8.86
N THR A 78 -7.09 -11.93 8.02
CA THR A 78 -5.64 -12.08 7.84
C THR A 78 -5.31 -11.83 6.39
N GLY A 79 -4.10 -11.39 6.10
CA GLY A 79 -3.67 -11.13 4.73
C GLY A 79 -2.17 -11.13 4.58
N HIS A 80 -1.76 -11.02 3.32
CA HIS A 80 -0.37 -10.88 2.91
C HIS A 80 -0.27 -9.86 1.79
N TRP A 81 0.72 -8.99 1.85
CA TRP A 81 0.98 -7.99 0.84
C TRP A 81 2.39 -8.14 0.27
N ILE A 82 2.50 -8.03 -1.04
CA ILE A 82 3.76 -8.07 -1.78
C ILE A 82 3.86 -6.82 -2.66
N GLY A 83 4.91 -6.04 -2.46
CA GLY A 83 5.23 -4.92 -3.33
C GLY A 83 6.53 -5.17 -4.07
N ILE A 84 6.47 -5.15 -5.40
CA ILE A 84 7.63 -5.22 -6.28
C ILE A 84 7.85 -3.85 -6.92
N PHE A 85 9.08 -3.37 -6.85
CA PHE A 85 9.52 -2.09 -7.38
C PHE A 85 10.57 -2.31 -8.46
N THR A 86 10.38 -1.71 -9.60
CA THR A 86 11.33 -1.83 -10.72
C THR A 86 11.64 -0.46 -11.29
N ALA A 87 12.93 -0.10 -11.33
CA ALA A 87 13.37 1.13 -11.95
C ALA A 87 13.21 1.06 -13.48
N LYS A 88 12.60 2.09 -14.06
CA LYS A 88 12.41 2.29 -15.50
C LYS A 88 12.94 3.67 -15.87
N GLY A 89 14.27 3.83 -15.91
CA GLY A 89 14.90 5.14 -16.08
C GLY A 89 14.54 6.06 -14.91
N ASN A 90 13.91 7.20 -15.20
CA ASN A 90 13.44 8.16 -14.18
C ASN A 90 12.04 7.83 -13.64
N GLU A 91 11.46 6.72 -14.06
CA GLU A 91 10.15 6.24 -13.63
C GLU A 91 10.31 4.95 -12.82
N THR A 92 9.26 4.61 -12.09
CA THR A 92 9.21 3.37 -11.28
C THR A 92 7.97 2.58 -11.63
N GLN A 93 8.15 1.33 -12.01
CA GLN A 93 7.06 0.38 -12.09
C GLN A 93 6.82 -0.22 -10.71
N ILE A 94 5.58 -0.16 -10.24
CA ILE A 94 5.12 -0.85 -9.04
C ILE A 94 4.19 -1.99 -9.43
N ASP A 95 4.32 -3.10 -8.73
CA ASP A 95 3.44 -4.25 -8.81
C ASP A 95 3.09 -4.68 -7.38
N PHE A 96 1.89 -4.27 -6.92
CA PHE A 96 1.42 -4.52 -5.57
C PHE A 96 0.32 -5.56 -5.59
N THR A 97 0.50 -6.60 -4.82
CA THR A 97 -0.47 -7.68 -4.67
C THR A 97 -0.89 -7.81 -3.21
N GLU A 98 -2.16 -7.79 -2.97
CA GLU A 98 -2.75 -8.01 -1.66
C GLU A 98 -3.62 -9.27 -1.69
N ASN A 99 -3.42 -10.11 -0.71
CA ASN A 99 -4.16 -11.35 -0.52
C ASN A 99 -4.81 -11.32 0.85
N VAL A 100 -6.15 -11.32 0.90
CA VAL A 100 -6.91 -11.18 2.13
C VAL A 100 -7.82 -12.37 2.33
N THR A 101 -7.77 -12.95 3.53
CA THR A 101 -8.69 -13.98 3.98
C THR A 101 -9.56 -13.41 5.10
N PRO A 102 -10.84 -13.11 4.84
CA PRO A 102 -11.74 -12.61 5.86
C PRO A 102 -12.08 -13.72 6.86
N LYS A 103 -12.22 -13.35 8.13
CA LYS A 103 -12.76 -14.25 9.16
C LYS A 103 -14.28 -14.31 9.03
N LYS A 104 -14.84 -15.48 9.10
CA LYS A 104 -16.23 -15.98 8.93
C LYS A 104 -17.39 -15.01 8.54
N TRP A 105 -17.47 -13.81 9.10
CA TRP A 105 -18.64 -12.92 8.95
C TRP A 105 -18.44 -11.77 7.97
N PHE A 106 -17.24 -11.53 7.49
CA PHE A 106 -16.85 -10.31 6.76
C PHE A 106 -16.45 -10.56 5.31
N ALA A 107 -16.76 -11.75 4.78
CA ALA A 107 -16.37 -12.16 3.41
C ALA A 107 -16.86 -11.22 2.29
N THR A 108 -17.87 -10.39 2.57
CA THR A 108 -18.49 -9.51 1.59
C THR A 108 -18.02 -8.04 1.67
N VAL A 109 -17.39 -7.61 2.75
CA VAL A 109 -17.10 -6.20 3.02
C VAL A 109 -15.71 -5.77 2.55
N TYR A 110 -14.76 -6.69 2.41
CA TYR A 110 -13.35 -6.37 2.14
C TYR A 110 -12.89 -6.51 0.68
N LYS A 111 -13.80 -6.49 -0.27
CA LYS A 111 -13.42 -6.59 -1.69
C LYS A 111 -12.72 -5.31 -2.17
N GLY A 112 -11.41 -5.32 -2.15
CA GLY A 112 -10.60 -4.45 -3.01
C GLY A 112 -10.44 -2.98 -2.61
N ASN A 113 -10.87 -2.55 -1.42
CA ASN A 113 -10.86 -1.13 -1.08
C ASN A 113 -9.51 -0.62 -0.53
N ILE A 114 -8.69 -1.46 0.07
CA ILE A 114 -7.46 -1.00 0.75
C ILE A 114 -6.42 -0.54 -0.28
N ILE A 115 -6.18 -1.31 -1.33
CA ILE A 115 -5.23 -0.94 -2.37
C ILE A 115 -5.70 0.29 -3.16
N LYS A 116 -6.98 0.39 -3.48
CA LYS A 116 -7.54 1.57 -4.16
C LYS A 116 -7.34 2.84 -3.34
N ASN A 117 -7.62 2.79 -2.06
CA ASN A 117 -7.45 3.93 -1.16
C ASN A 117 -5.98 4.32 -1.00
N LEU A 118 -5.08 3.35 -0.82
CA LEU A 118 -3.65 3.59 -0.74
C LEU A 118 -3.13 4.37 -1.95
N ILE A 119 -3.56 4.01 -3.15
CA ILE A 119 -3.08 4.62 -4.38
C ILE A 119 -3.74 5.97 -4.63
N MET A 120 -5.03 6.12 -4.39
CA MET A 120 -5.72 7.40 -4.49
C MET A 120 -5.14 8.42 -3.51
N ASP A 121 -4.81 7.99 -2.30
CA ASP A 121 -4.22 8.86 -1.28
C ASP A 121 -2.77 9.21 -1.58
N CYS A 122 -2.00 8.27 -2.14
CA CYS A 122 -0.66 8.54 -2.64
C CYS A 122 -0.69 9.58 -3.77
N GLN A 123 -1.66 9.52 -4.67
CA GLN A 123 -1.86 10.52 -5.73
C GLN A 123 -2.20 11.90 -5.16
N SER A 124 -3.06 11.94 -4.15
CA SER A 124 -3.46 13.19 -3.52
C SER A 124 -2.29 13.83 -2.78
N TYR A 125 -1.50 13.05 -2.05
CA TYR A 125 -0.32 13.53 -1.32
C TYR A 125 0.72 14.18 -2.23
N THR A 126 0.96 13.59 -3.39
CA THR A 126 1.90 14.13 -4.37
C THR A 126 1.40 15.40 -5.03
N LYS A 127 0.09 15.57 -5.12
CA LYS A 127 -0.55 16.77 -5.66
C LYS A 127 -0.52 17.96 -4.68
N TYR A 128 -0.45 17.71 -3.37
CA TYR A 128 -0.47 18.72 -2.31
C TYR A 128 0.90 19.21 -1.85
N ARG A 129 1.99 18.66 -2.36
CA ARG A 129 3.36 19.17 -2.13
C ARG A 129 3.99 19.76 -3.39
N PRO A 130 3.48 20.87 -3.91
CA PRO A 130 4.03 21.45 -5.15
C PRO A 130 5.38 22.14 -4.98
N ASN A 131 5.87 22.35 -3.75
CA ASN A 131 7.01 23.20 -3.46
C ASN A 131 8.31 22.48 -3.01
N GLU A 132 8.32 21.18 -2.91
CA GLU A 132 9.60 20.48 -2.85
C GLU A 132 10.00 20.11 -4.28
N THR A 133 11.00 20.83 -4.77
CA THR A 133 11.57 20.77 -6.10
C THR A 133 11.89 19.35 -6.56
N THR A 134 10.89 18.65 -7.04
CA THR A 134 11.07 17.46 -7.88
C THR A 134 9.72 17.10 -8.49
N GLY A 135 9.72 16.91 -9.80
CA GLY A 135 8.56 16.76 -10.66
C GLY A 135 7.39 15.96 -10.08
N GLY A 136 6.21 16.49 -10.27
CA GLY A 136 4.99 15.86 -9.80
C GLY A 136 4.89 14.38 -10.19
N ILE A 137 4.46 13.53 -9.27
CA ILE A 137 4.19 12.12 -9.55
C ILE A 137 2.94 12.05 -10.43
N PHE A 138 3.11 11.79 -11.71
CA PHE A 138 2.04 11.43 -12.61
C PHE A 138 1.83 9.92 -12.53
N VAL A 139 0.76 9.50 -11.90
CA VAL A 139 0.34 8.10 -11.93
C VAL A 139 -0.50 7.89 -13.18
N SER A 140 0.08 7.25 -14.17
CA SER A 140 -0.67 6.76 -15.33
C SER A 140 -1.30 5.42 -14.96
N TRP A 141 -2.60 5.43 -14.74
CA TRP A 141 -3.36 4.24 -14.41
C TRP A 141 -3.62 3.41 -15.65
N ARG A 142 -3.05 2.21 -15.71
CA ARG A 142 -3.66 1.10 -16.46
C ARG A 142 -4.22 0.12 -15.44
N ARG A 143 -5.52 0.15 -15.29
CA ARG A 143 -6.23 -0.89 -14.54
C ARG A 143 -6.02 -2.22 -15.26
N LYS A 144 -5.29 -3.15 -14.68
CA LYS A 144 -5.51 -4.56 -15.03
C LYS A 144 -6.84 -4.96 -14.41
N GLU A 145 -7.70 -5.56 -15.22
CA GLU A 145 -8.99 -6.07 -14.78
C GLU A 145 -8.83 -6.91 -13.52
N GLU A 146 -9.76 -6.74 -12.60
CA GLU A 146 -9.88 -7.59 -11.41
C GLU A 146 -9.86 -9.04 -11.88
N LEU A 147 -8.87 -9.79 -11.41
CA LEU A 147 -8.93 -11.24 -11.58
C LEU A 147 -10.25 -11.72 -10.99
N PRO A 148 -10.99 -12.57 -11.70
CA PRO A 148 -12.25 -13.07 -11.18
C PRO A 148 -11.99 -13.68 -9.82
N THR A 149 -12.72 -13.20 -8.82
CA THR A 149 -12.73 -13.81 -7.50
C THR A 149 -13.14 -15.27 -7.69
N GLY A 150 -12.20 -16.17 -7.53
CA GLY A 150 -12.52 -17.59 -7.42
C GLY A 150 -13.60 -17.77 -6.35
N ALA A 151 -14.59 -18.50 -6.71
CA ALA A 151 -15.71 -18.81 -5.85
C ALA A 151 -15.26 -19.44 -4.52
#